data_ba17a6da3c184f86dd5a849abfb0045c
#
_entry.id   ba17a6da3c184f86dd5a849abfb0045c
#
_cell.length_a   1.000
_cell.length_b   1.000
_cell.length_c   1.000
_cell.angle_alpha   90.00
_cell.angle_beta   90.00
_cell.angle_gamma   90.00
#
_symmetry.space_group_name_H-M   'P 1'
#
loop_
_entity.id
_entity.type
_entity.pdbx_description
1 polymer ?
#
loop_
_entity_poly.entity_id
_entity_poly.type
_entity_poly.pdbx_seq_one_letter_code
_entity_poly.pdbx_strand_id
1 'polypeptide(L)'
;MNKLVFCVIITSLIFGCSLQKGRLAREVNPFVGTGFHGHTYPGATVPFGAVQLSPDTRKNDWDACAGYHYSDSLISGFSHTHLSGTGCIDFGDILVYPASRTLDPEQGGNWLSPLPFSHRQEWASPGYYKVMLPTEGIQAELTATPYTGVHRYRFDRTGEASVVIDLAHSLTSETIQAAYLEQTAPDEISGMRNTSAWVNNQPIYFAARFSRPIETLTWVKEGKVCRDTVRLDGEKLQAVATFHVKAGETIELQVGVSAVSVGNARFNREHDLIGQDFDAVRKKADKEWQSLLSGIRIKGGSPEERVNFYTALYHSSVVPNRINDVNGEYRRHDMGIGRTGKGKNRYSTLSLWDTFRAWHPMMTLLDTAFVADIVRSALDIYEIIGELPVWPLASGETGTMIGYHSVSVIAD
;
A
#
# COMPACT_ATOMS: atom_id res chain seq x y z
N MET A 1 -85.32 -0.52 -2.99
CA MET A 1 -84.43 0.06 -4.03
C MET A 1 -83.10 0.42 -3.41
N ASN A 2 -82.17 -0.51 -3.48
CA ASN A 2 -80.81 -0.38 -2.87
C ASN A 2 -79.86 0.18 -3.94
N LYS A 3 -79.27 1.34 -3.69
CA LYS A 3 -78.21 1.89 -4.50
C LYS A 3 -76.90 1.43 -3.90
N LEU A 4 -76.17 0.49 -4.58
CA LEU A 4 -74.81 0.16 -4.33
C LEU A 4 -73.92 1.29 -4.81
N VAL A 5 -73.15 1.87 -3.91
CA VAL A 5 -72.03 2.78 -4.22
C VAL A 5 -70.76 1.99 -4.33
N PHE A 6 -70.18 1.91 -5.54
CA PHE A 6 -68.88 1.29 -5.80
C PHE A 6 -67.81 2.34 -5.50
N CYS A 7 -67.06 2.14 -4.41
CA CYS A 7 -65.82 2.88 -4.14
C CYS A 7 -64.67 2.21 -4.88
N VAL A 8 -64.18 2.85 -5.94
CA VAL A 8 -62.92 2.43 -6.62
C VAL A 8 -61.75 3.03 -5.87
N ILE A 9 -61.05 2.21 -5.11
CA ILE A 9 -59.78 2.59 -4.50
C ILE A 9 -58.66 2.47 -5.55
N ILE A 10 -58.23 3.61 -6.10
CA ILE A 10 -57.05 3.72 -6.95
C ILE A 10 -55.83 3.69 -6.02
N THR A 11 -55.25 2.51 -5.85
CA THR A 11 -53.93 2.36 -5.20
C THR A 11 -52.85 2.81 -6.20
N SER A 12 -52.44 4.05 -6.06
CA SER A 12 -51.24 4.56 -6.77
C SER A 12 -50.01 3.86 -6.24
N LEU A 13 -49.55 2.82 -6.94
CA LEU A 13 -48.21 2.23 -6.78
C LEU A 13 -47.19 3.29 -7.19
N ILE A 14 -46.72 4.06 -6.20
CA ILE A 14 -45.50 4.86 -6.35
C ILE A 14 -44.36 3.85 -6.41
N PHE A 15 -43.98 3.42 -7.60
CA PHE A 15 -42.66 2.82 -7.84
C PHE A 15 -41.65 3.91 -7.53
N GLY A 16 -41.22 3.95 -6.28
CA GLY A 16 -40.02 4.66 -5.89
C GLY A 16 -38.85 4.01 -6.61
N CYS A 17 -38.49 4.58 -7.76
CA CYS A 17 -37.20 4.30 -8.39
C CYS A 17 -36.13 4.79 -7.41
N SER A 18 -35.75 3.96 -6.44
CA SER A 18 -34.51 4.16 -5.70
C SER A 18 -33.42 4.07 -6.76
N LEU A 19 -32.95 5.22 -7.23
CA LEU A 19 -31.70 5.33 -7.95
C LEU A 19 -30.66 4.63 -7.05
N GLN A 20 -30.39 3.37 -7.36
CA GLN A 20 -29.28 2.63 -6.76
C GLN A 20 -28.06 3.49 -7.06
N LYS A 21 -27.59 4.25 -6.03
CA LYS A 21 -26.42 5.12 -6.17
C LYS A 21 -25.30 4.21 -6.64
N GLY A 22 -24.90 4.31 -7.92
CA GLY A 22 -23.87 3.49 -8.51
C GLY A 22 -22.61 3.55 -7.63
N ARG A 23 -21.97 2.42 -7.40
CA ARG A 23 -20.72 2.36 -6.62
C ARG A 23 -19.62 2.93 -7.49
N LEU A 24 -19.19 4.17 -7.21
CA LEU A 24 -18.19 4.91 -7.98
C LEU A 24 -16.83 4.20 -7.98
N ALA A 25 -16.50 3.49 -6.91
CA ALA A 25 -15.30 2.66 -6.87
C ALA A 25 -15.26 1.58 -7.97
N ARG A 26 -16.39 1.19 -8.55
CA ARG A 26 -16.46 0.27 -9.71
C ARG A 26 -16.13 0.93 -11.04
N GLU A 27 -16.15 2.25 -11.09
CA GLU A 27 -15.78 3.04 -12.27
C GLU A 27 -14.28 3.33 -12.31
N VAL A 28 -13.52 2.96 -11.27
CA VAL A 28 -12.06 3.07 -11.22
C VAL A 28 -11.43 1.84 -11.83
N ASN A 29 -10.47 2.06 -12.73
CA ASN A 29 -9.58 1.02 -13.25
C ASN A 29 -8.13 1.28 -12.79
N PRO A 30 -7.63 0.59 -11.74
CA PRO A 30 -6.27 0.82 -11.24
C PRO A 30 -5.16 0.45 -12.24
N PHE A 31 -5.46 -0.28 -13.32
CA PHE A 31 -4.48 -0.57 -14.36
C PHE A 31 -4.22 0.60 -15.33
N VAL A 32 -5.05 1.63 -15.34
CA VAL A 32 -4.77 2.85 -16.12
C VAL A 32 -3.51 3.50 -15.57
N GLY A 33 -2.54 3.78 -16.45
CA GLY A 33 -1.25 4.37 -16.08
C GLY A 33 -0.19 3.35 -15.63
N THR A 34 -0.48 2.04 -15.61
CA THR A 34 0.52 1.01 -15.24
C THR A 34 1.37 0.54 -16.43
N GLY A 35 1.08 0.98 -17.63
CA GLY A 35 1.87 0.68 -18.82
C GLY A 35 2.49 1.92 -19.43
N PHE A 36 3.36 1.75 -20.42
CA PHE A 36 4.09 2.83 -21.07
C PHE A 36 4.84 3.67 -20.00
N HIS A 37 4.71 4.96 -19.95
CA HIS A 37 5.37 5.88 -19.01
C HIS A 37 4.41 6.40 -17.92
N GLY A 38 3.43 5.63 -17.51
CA GLY A 38 2.41 6.09 -16.57
C GLY A 38 2.82 6.08 -15.10
N HIS A 39 3.75 5.20 -14.71
CA HIS A 39 4.36 5.10 -13.38
C HIS A 39 3.34 4.96 -12.24
N THR A 40 2.29 4.16 -12.45
CA THR A 40 1.32 3.81 -11.41
C THR A 40 1.32 2.32 -11.13
N TYR A 41 0.73 1.89 -10.02
CA TYR A 41 0.63 0.50 -9.61
C TYR A 41 -0.82 0.09 -9.37
N PRO A 42 -1.20 -1.20 -9.61
CA PRO A 42 -2.57 -1.67 -9.45
C PRO A 42 -2.90 -2.18 -8.04
N GLY A 43 -1.95 -2.12 -7.11
CA GLY A 43 -2.03 -2.74 -5.80
C GLY A 43 -3.06 -2.13 -4.85
N ALA A 44 -3.14 -2.71 -3.67
CA ALA A 44 -4.08 -2.31 -2.63
C ALA A 44 -3.53 -1.15 -1.80
N THR A 45 -4.27 -0.05 -1.76
CA THR A 45 -4.04 1.08 -0.86
C THR A 45 -5.37 1.72 -0.46
N VAL A 46 -5.39 2.50 0.61
CA VAL A 46 -6.52 3.36 0.96
C VAL A 46 -6.15 4.83 0.74
N PRO A 47 -7.11 5.77 0.69
CA PRO A 47 -6.80 7.17 0.45
C PRO A 47 -5.72 7.69 1.39
N PHE A 48 -4.63 8.21 0.82
CA PHE A 48 -3.52 8.83 1.55
C PHE A 48 -2.87 7.92 2.62
N GLY A 49 -2.97 6.58 2.48
CA GLY A 49 -2.43 5.62 3.44
C GLY A 49 -0.90 5.60 3.47
N ALA A 50 -0.33 5.10 4.56
CA ALA A 50 1.11 4.84 4.69
C ALA A 50 1.53 3.55 3.96
N VAL A 51 0.57 2.67 3.62
CA VAL A 51 0.81 1.40 2.93
C VAL A 51 0.32 1.48 1.48
N GLN A 52 1.20 1.06 0.57
CA GLN A 52 0.94 0.83 -0.85
C GLN A 52 1.36 -0.60 -1.18
N LEU A 53 0.46 -1.56 -0.94
CA LEU A 53 0.74 -2.99 -1.11
C LEU A 53 0.49 -3.43 -2.55
N SER A 54 1.56 -3.70 -3.30
CA SER A 54 1.47 -3.98 -4.74
C SER A 54 2.45 -5.06 -5.18
N PRO A 55 2.16 -5.76 -6.31
CA PRO A 55 3.15 -6.61 -6.95
C PRO A 55 4.29 -5.79 -7.53
N ASP A 56 5.51 -6.35 -7.45
CA ASP A 56 6.70 -5.84 -8.12
C ASP A 56 7.04 -6.73 -9.32
N THR A 57 7.15 -6.13 -10.51
CA THR A 57 7.45 -6.84 -11.75
C THR A 57 8.82 -6.50 -12.32
N ARG A 58 9.34 -5.29 -12.07
CA ARG A 58 10.64 -4.81 -12.54
C ARG A 58 11.43 -4.10 -11.44
N LYS A 59 12.74 -4.02 -11.66
CA LYS A 59 13.69 -3.25 -10.85
C LYS A 59 14.59 -2.42 -11.76
N ASN A 60 15.06 -1.30 -11.27
CA ASN A 60 16.01 -0.41 -11.97
C ASN A 60 15.53 -0.01 -13.38
N ASP A 61 14.24 0.09 -13.57
CA ASP A 61 13.62 0.44 -14.84
C ASP A 61 12.76 1.70 -14.66
N TRP A 62 13.07 2.73 -15.43
CA TRP A 62 12.35 4.00 -15.34
C TRP A 62 10.86 3.86 -15.70
N ASP A 63 10.50 3.00 -16.65
CA ASP A 63 9.10 2.76 -17.03
C ASP A 63 8.29 2.05 -15.91
N ALA A 64 8.97 1.45 -14.95
CA ALA A 64 8.38 0.79 -13.81
C ALA A 64 8.77 1.45 -12.47
N CYS A 65 8.84 2.78 -12.41
CA CYS A 65 9.15 3.52 -11.17
C CYS A 65 8.23 3.14 -10.00
N ALA A 66 6.99 2.74 -10.29
CA ALA A 66 6.02 2.27 -9.31
C ALA A 66 6.12 0.76 -9.01
N GLY A 67 7.18 0.06 -9.42
CA GLY A 67 7.42 -1.37 -9.19
C GLY A 67 6.68 -2.32 -10.13
N TYR A 68 5.57 -1.90 -10.70
CA TYR A 68 4.74 -2.70 -11.61
C TYR A 68 4.71 -2.09 -13.02
N HIS A 69 4.79 -2.95 -14.04
CA HIS A 69 4.54 -2.55 -15.42
C HIS A 69 3.62 -3.55 -16.14
N TYR A 70 2.56 -3.05 -16.78
CA TYR A 70 1.51 -3.88 -17.39
C TYR A 70 1.98 -4.83 -18.50
N SER A 71 3.11 -4.57 -19.15
CA SER A 71 3.64 -5.48 -20.20
C SER A 71 4.37 -6.70 -19.62
N ASP A 72 4.53 -6.79 -18.30
CA ASP A 72 5.26 -7.87 -17.66
C ASP A 72 4.40 -9.11 -17.42
N SER A 73 5.05 -10.25 -17.29
CA SER A 73 4.43 -11.55 -17.02
C SER A 73 5.06 -12.29 -15.85
N LEU A 74 5.93 -11.61 -15.09
CA LEU A 74 6.65 -12.14 -13.93
C LEU A 74 6.49 -11.21 -12.73
N ILE A 75 6.17 -11.76 -11.56
CA ILE A 75 6.08 -11.05 -10.27
C ILE A 75 7.24 -11.49 -9.39
N SER A 76 8.02 -10.53 -8.85
CA SER A 76 9.09 -10.78 -7.89
C SER A 76 8.58 -11.00 -6.46
N GLY A 77 7.38 -10.56 -6.17
CA GLY A 77 6.70 -10.60 -4.88
C GLY A 77 5.79 -9.39 -4.70
N PHE A 78 5.41 -9.11 -3.46
CA PHE A 78 4.49 -8.04 -3.08
C PHE A 78 5.14 -7.17 -2.01
N SER A 79 5.53 -5.93 -2.34
CA SER A 79 6.11 -4.99 -1.38
C SER A 79 5.09 -3.97 -0.84
N HIS A 80 5.42 -3.26 0.24
CA HIS A 80 4.48 -2.47 1.02
C HIS A 80 4.56 -0.96 0.76
N THR A 81 5.57 -0.52 0.03
CA THR A 81 5.79 0.90 -0.28
C THR A 81 6.02 1.09 -1.78
N HIS A 82 5.27 2.01 -2.40
CA HIS A 82 5.38 2.35 -3.81
C HIS A 82 5.12 3.84 -4.04
N LEU A 83 5.87 4.43 -4.96
CA LEU A 83 5.56 5.74 -5.52
C LEU A 83 4.47 5.60 -6.58
N SER A 84 3.73 6.67 -6.85
CA SER A 84 2.70 6.71 -7.90
C SER A 84 2.77 8.01 -8.68
N GLY A 85 2.85 7.92 -10.00
CA GLY A 85 2.93 9.05 -10.91
C GLY A 85 4.30 9.78 -10.89
N THR A 86 5.35 9.15 -10.39
CA THR A 86 6.67 9.74 -10.18
C THR A 86 7.69 9.13 -11.14
N GLY A 87 8.46 9.94 -11.82
CA GLY A 87 9.56 9.51 -12.72
C GLY A 87 10.88 9.23 -11.97
N CYS A 88 10.85 8.88 -10.72
CA CYS A 88 12.00 8.49 -9.91
C CYS A 88 11.74 7.14 -9.25
N ILE A 89 12.73 6.25 -9.28
CA ILE A 89 12.60 4.91 -8.71
C ILE A 89 13.06 4.97 -7.25
N ASP A 90 12.18 4.59 -6.33
CA ASP A 90 12.47 4.47 -4.90
C ASP A 90 11.48 3.49 -4.25
N PHE A 91 11.67 3.15 -2.98
CA PHE A 91 10.81 2.25 -2.20
C PHE A 91 10.90 0.77 -2.63
N GLY A 92 9.81 0.01 -2.46
CA GLY A 92 9.78 -1.45 -2.61
C GLY A 92 10.16 -2.16 -1.31
N ASP A 93 9.82 -1.54 -0.18
CA ASP A 93 10.19 -2.06 1.13
C ASP A 93 9.33 -3.25 1.54
N ILE A 94 9.95 -4.18 2.27
CA ILE A 94 9.32 -5.34 2.92
C ILE A 94 8.58 -6.18 1.87
N LEU A 95 9.35 -6.82 0.97
CA LEU A 95 8.78 -7.74 -0.01
C LEU A 95 8.32 -9.02 0.67
N VAL A 96 7.13 -9.48 0.30
CA VAL A 96 6.58 -10.79 0.67
C VAL A 96 6.47 -11.67 -0.57
N TYR A 97 7.08 -12.87 -0.50
CA TYR A 97 7.11 -13.83 -1.60
C TYR A 97 6.51 -15.17 -1.15
N PRO A 98 5.35 -15.61 -1.71
CA PRO A 98 4.75 -16.90 -1.40
C PRO A 98 5.25 -18.00 -2.34
N ALA A 99 5.39 -19.23 -1.83
CA ALA A 99 5.68 -20.43 -2.61
C ALA A 99 4.92 -21.64 -2.06
N SER A 100 4.55 -22.59 -2.92
CA SER A 100 3.92 -23.86 -2.54
C SER A 100 4.93 -25.01 -2.49
N ARG A 101 6.11 -24.73 -1.96
CA ARG A 101 7.22 -25.67 -1.79
C ARG A 101 8.13 -25.17 -0.68
N THR A 102 8.98 -26.04 -0.18
CA THR A 102 10.16 -25.65 0.61
C THR A 102 11.11 -24.84 -0.27
N LEU A 103 11.54 -23.73 0.25
CA LEU A 103 12.59 -22.92 -0.37
C LEU A 103 13.93 -23.25 0.31
N ASP A 104 14.95 -23.57 -0.48
CA ASP A 104 16.28 -23.87 0.02
C ASP A 104 17.27 -22.80 -0.44
N PRO A 105 17.60 -21.84 0.43
CA PRO A 105 18.58 -20.80 0.12
C PRO A 105 20.00 -21.33 -0.11
N GLU A 106 20.34 -22.53 0.40
CA GLU A 106 21.67 -23.14 0.28
C GLU A 106 21.92 -23.80 -1.09
N GLN A 107 20.88 -24.03 -1.90
CA GLN A 107 21.04 -24.58 -3.25
C GLN A 107 21.79 -23.65 -4.21
N GLY A 108 22.02 -22.40 -3.81
CA GLY A 108 22.67 -21.39 -4.64
C GLY A 108 21.79 -20.88 -5.79
N GLY A 109 22.28 -19.87 -6.52
CA GLY A 109 21.52 -19.24 -7.60
C GLY A 109 20.40 -18.33 -7.09
N ASN A 110 19.40 -18.04 -7.95
CA ASN A 110 18.25 -17.21 -7.59
C ASN A 110 17.13 -18.09 -7.02
N TRP A 111 17.20 -18.44 -5.75
CA TRP A 111 16.19 -19.26 -5.06
C TRP A 111 14.83 -18.56 -4.90
N LEU A 112 14.79 -17.23 -5.04
CA LEU A 112 13.57 -16.41 -5.18
C LEU A 112 13.38 -16.00 -6.65
N SER A 113 13.13 -16.98 -7.52
CA SER A 113 12.85 -16.69 -8.94
C SER A 113 11.51 -16.01 -9.11
N PRO A 114 11.39 -14.97 -9.97
CA PRO A 114 10.13 -14.32 -10.23
C PRO A 114 9.05 -15.30 -10.70
N LEU A 115 7.82 -15.10 -10.26
CA LEU A 115 6.67 -15.99 -10.44
C LEU A 115 5.89 -15.60 -11.71
N PRO A 116 5.67 -16.53 -12.65
CA PRO A 116 4.84 -16.27 -13.82
C PRO A 116 3.39 -15.96 -13.43
N PHE A 117 2.78 -15.01 -14.13
CA PHE A 117 1.36 -14.69 -14.01
C PHE A 117 0.74 -14.31 -15.36
N SER A 118 -0.57 -14.13 -15.38
CA SER A 118 -1.30 -13.67 -16.57
C SER A 118 -2.34 -12.64 -16.20
N HIS A 119 -2.42 -11.55 -16.97
CA HIS A 119 -3.44 -10.51 -16.81
C HIS A 119 -4.88 -11.03 -16.94
N ARG A 120 -5.08 -12.22 -17.59
CA ARG A 120 -6.40 -12.88 -17.62
C ARG A 120 -6.82 -13.43 -16.25
N GLN A 121 -5.87 -13.59 -15.32
CA GLN A 121 -6.08 -14.13 -13.98
C GLN A 121 -5.68 -13.11 -12.91
N GLU A 122 -5.66 -11.85 -13.29
CA GLU A 122 -5.33 -10.70 -12.45
C GLU A 122 -6.55 -9.77 -12.32
N TRP A 123 -6.73 -9.19 -11.15
CA TRP A 123 -7.83 -8.30 -10.85
C TRP A 123 -7.39 -7.20 -9.89
N ALA A 124 -7.79 -5.96 -10.16
CA ALA A 124 -7.60 -4.82 -9.26
C ALA A 124 -8.88 -4.00 -9.13
N SER A 125 -9.07 -3.43 -7.95
CA SER A 125 -10.07 -2.40 -7.65
C SER A 125 -9.54 -1.55 -6.51
N PRO A 126 -10.06 -0.33 -6.27
CA PRO A 126 -9.60 0.48 -5.15
C PRO A 126 -9.58 -0.28 -3.82
N GLY A 127 -8.39 -0.37 -3.19
CA GLY A 127 -8.18 -1.09 -1.94
C GLY A 127 -8.07 -2.61 -2.03
N TYR A 128 -8.00 -3.17 -3.24
CA TYR A 128 -7.90 -4.63 -3.42
C TYR A 128 -7.18 -5.01 -4.71
N TYR A 129 -6.31 -6.02 -4.59
CA TYR A 129 -5.64 -6.66 -5.71
C TYR A 129 -5.70 -8.19 -5.57
N LYS A 130 -5.76 -8.89 -6.70
CA LYS A 130 -5.76 -10.35 -6.76
C LYS A 130 -5.04 -10.85 -8.01
N VAL A 131 -4.26 -11.93 -7.86
CA VAL A 131 -3.60 -12.62 -8.97
C VAL A 131 -3.50 -14.12 -8.71
N MET A 132 -3.53 -14.92 -9.79
CA MET A 132 -3.19 -16.34 -9.75
C MET A 132 -1.73 -16.53 -10.14
N LEU A 133 -0.98 -17.25 -9.32
CA LEU A 133 0.40 -17.68 -9.54
C LEU A 133 0.39 -19.16 -9.94
N PRO A 134 0.28 -19.50 -11.23
CA PRO A 134 -0.10 -20.84 -11.67
C PRO A 134 0.99 -21.89 -11.40
N THR A 135 2.27 -21.52 -11.45
CA THR A 135 3.38 -22.44 -11.16
C THR A 135 3.38 -22.90 -9.71
N GLU A 136 3.01 -22.01 -8.80
CA GLU A 136 2.87 -22.32 -7.38
C GLU A 136 1.47 -22.86 -7.03
N GLY A 137 0.46 -22.69 -7.86
CA GLY A 137 -0.92 -23.01 -7.51
C GLY A 137 -1.44 -22.15 -6.36
N ILE A 138 -1.05 -20.86 -6.35
CA ILE A 138 -1.41 -19.92 -5.28
C ILE A 138 -2.30 -18.83 -5.86
N GLN A 139 -3.48 -18.63 -5.26
CA GLN A 139 -4.22 -17.39 -5.43
C GLN A 139 -3.76 -16.40 -4.36
N ALA A 140 -3.11 -15.32 -4.77
CA ALA A 140 -2.71 -14.22 -3.91
C ALA A 140 -3.78 -13.12 -3.94
N GLU A 141 -4.21 -12.65 -2.78
CA GLU A 141 -5.12 -11.53 -2.59
C GLU A 141 -4.50 -10.53 -1.62
N LEU A 142 -4.63 -9.24 -1.95
CA LEU A 142 -4.08 -8.14 -1.16
C LEU A 142 -5.18 -7.14 -0.84
N THR A 143 -5.16 -6.61 0.37
CA THR A 143 -5.94 -5.44 0.79
C THR A 143 -5.14 -4.60 1.78
N ALA A 144 -5.57 -3.39 2.07
CA ALA A 144 -4.83 -2.50 2.96
C ALA A 144 -5.76 -1.69 3.88
N THR A 145 -5.20 -1.27 4.98
CA THR A 145 -5.67 -0.19 5.85
C THR A 145 -4.70 0.99 5.76
N PRO A 146 -4.89 2.09 6.48
CA PRO A 146 -3.90 3.18 6.46
C PRO A 146 -2.47 2.77 6.83
N TYR A 147 -2.30 1.77 7.70
CA TYR A 147 -0.97 1.39 8.23
C TYR A 147 -0.65 -0.09 8.09
N THR A 148 -1.54 -0.89 7.53
CA THR A 148 -1.35 -2.35 7.49
C THR A 148 -1.67 -2.90 6.12
N GLY A 149 -0.71 -3.63 5.53
CA GLY A 149 -0.93 -4.49 4.38
C GLY A 149 -1.45 -5.85 4.83
N VAL A 150 -2.47 -6.37 4.17
CA VAL A 150 -3.03 -7.68 4.49
C VAL A 150 -3.00 -8.57 3.26
N HIS A 151 -2.29 -9.69 3.37
CA HIS A 151 -2.17 -10.70 2.34
C HIS A 151 -3.02 -11.90 2.70
N ARG A 152 -3.60 -12.54 1.68
CA ARG A 152 -4.24 -13.85 1.78
C ARG A 152 -3.74 -14.72 0.63
N TYR A 153 -3.09 -15.85 0.97
CA TYR A 153 -2.58 -16.84 0.05
C TYR A 153 -3.39 -18.11 0.16
N ARG A 154 -4.13 -18.48 -0.88
CA ARG A 154 -4.87 -19.73 -0.96
C ARG A 154 -4.11 -20.72 -1.81
N PHE A 155 -3.80 -21.89 -1.23
CA PHE A 155 -3.02 -22.95 -1.86
C PHE A 155 -3.96 -23.97 -2.53
N ASP A 156 -3.69 -24.37 -3.77
CA ASP A 156 -4.49 -25.37 -4.48
C ASP A 156 -3.97 -26.81 -4.26
N ARG A 157 -2.80 -26.97 -3.63
CA ARG A 157 -2.11 -28.24 -3.38
C ARG A 157 -1.88 -28.45 -1.90
N THR A 158 -1.89 -29.74 -1.49
CA THR A 158 -1.44 -30.17 -0.16
C THR A 158 0.06 -30.35 -0.17
N GLY A 159 0.76 -29.83 0.82
CA GLY A 159 2.21 -29.95 0.97
C GLY A 159 2.81 -28.83 1.78
N GLU A 160 4.11 -28.63 1.61
CA GLU A 160 4.81 -27.51 2.22
C GLU A 160 4.58 -26.22 1.46
N ALA A 161 4.41 -25.14 2.20
CA ALA A 161 4.25 -23.78 1.73
C ALA A 161 5.25 -22.88 2.44
N SER A 162 5.86 -21.97 1.73
CA SER A 162 6.77 -20.97 2.28
C SER A 162 6.26 -19.57 2.01
N VAL A 163 6.44 -18.68 2.99
CA VAL A 163 6.23 -17.23 2.84
C VAL A 163 7.52 -16.55 3.28
N VAL A 164 8.16 -15.85 2.36
CA VAL A 164 9.40 -15.15 2.62
C VAL A 164 9.14 -13.69 2.90
N ILE A 165 9.77 -13.15 3.93
CA ILE A 165 9.90 -11.70 4.13
C ILE A 165 11.32 -11.34 3.68
N ASP A 166 11.43 -10.53 2.64
CA ASP A 166 12.70 -10.15 2.02
C ASP A 166 12.98 -8.66 2.23
N LEU A 167 14.00 -8.35 3.04
CA LEU A 167 14.49 -7.00 3.24
C LEU A 167 15.66 -6.64 2.30
N ALA A 168 16.15 -7.58 1.49
CA ALA A 168 17.15 -7.33 0.46
C ALA A 168 16.55 -6.82 -0.86
N HIS A 169 15.22 -6.91 -1.02
CA HIS A 169 14.52 -6.42 -2.20
C HIS A 169 14.46 -4.91 -2.22
N SER A 170 14.57 -4.32 -3.40
CA SER A 170 14.40 -2.90 -3.67
C SER A 170 14.00 -2.70 -5.13
N LEU A 171 13.29 -1.62 -5.44
CA LEU A 171 12.96 -1.24 -6.81
C LEU A 171 14.13 -0.57 -7.52
N THR A 172 15.03 0.06 -6.77
CA THR A 172 16.24 0.73 -7.31
C THR A 172 17.51 0.12 -6.73
N SER A 173 18.67 0.54 -7.23
CA SER A 173 19.99 0.23 -6.69
C SER A 173 20.31 1.11 -5.48
N GLU A 174 19.45 1.07 -4.47
CA GLU A 174 19.66 1.78 -3.21
C GLU A 174 20.69 1.07 -2.31
N THR A 175 21.20 1.83 -1.33
CA THR A 175 22.03 1.28 -0.28
C THR A 175 21.18 0.94 0.94
N ILE A 176 21.18 -0.32 1.34
CA ILE A 176 20.65 -0.73 2.65
C ILE A 176 21.69 -0.39 3.69
N GLN A 177 21.44 0.62 4.51
CA GLN A 177 22.38 1.10 5.52
C GLN A 177 22.36 0.22 6.77
N ALA A 178 21.17 -0.29 7.12
CA ALA A 178 20.97 -1.21 8.24
C ALA A 178 19.64 -1.95 8.08
N ALA A 179 19.62 -3.21 8.51
CA ALA A 179 18.39 -3.96 8.66
C ALA A 179 18.50 -4.95 9.82
N TYR A 180 17.37 -5.35 10.37
CA TYR A 180 17.27 -6.52 11.22
C TYR A 180 15.93 -7.23 11.06
N LEU A 181 15.94 -8.52 11.37
CA LEU A 181 14.78 -9.40 11.47
C LEU A 181 14.80 -10.09 12.83
N GLU A 182 13.64 -10.26 13.45
CA GLU A 182 13.49 -10.92 14.74
C GLU A 182 12.15 -11.66 14.81
N GLN A 183 12.15 -12.87 15.37
CA GLN A 183 10.93 -13.58 15.72
C GLN A 183 10.45 -13.10 17.10
N THR A 184 9.37 -12.34 17.15
CA THR A 184 8.85 -11.73 18.37
C THR A 184 7.68 -12.50 18.99
N ALA A 185 7.09 -13.45 18.24
CA ALA A 185 6.10 -14.41 18.70
C ALA A 185 6.13 -15.67 17.81
N PRO A 186 5.50 -16.78 18.20
CA PRO A 186 5.43 -17.99 17.36
C PRO A 186 4.82 -17.74 15.98
N ASP A 187 3.99 -16.71 15.83
CA ASP A 187 3.28 -16.33 14.61
C ASP A 187 3.71 -14.94 14.10
N GLU A 188 4.78 -14.32 14.66
CA GLU A 188 5.16 -12.96 14.31
C GLU A 188 6.66 -12.80 14.05
N ILE A 189 6.97 -12.20 12.90
CA ILE A 189 8.31 -11.70 12.54
C ILE A 189 8.24 -10.18 12.50
N SER A 190 9.18 -9.51 13.13
CA SER A 190 9.32 -8.07 13.08
C SER A 190 10.71 -7.66 12.65
N GLY A 191 10.89 -6.42 12.28
CA GLY A 191 12.18 -5.93 11.86
C GLY A 191 12.17 -4.47 11.45
N MET A 192 13.28 -4.09 10.87
CA MET A 192 13.50 -2.76 10.34
C MET A 192 14.44 -2.83 9.14
N ARG A 193 14.26 -1.92 8.23
CA ARG A 193 15.17 -1.61 7.14
C ARG A 193 15.37 -0.11 7.07
N ASN A 194 16.60 0.35 6.93
CA ASN A 194 16.94 1.73 6.64
C ASN A 194 17.70 1.80 5.32
N THR A 195 17.21 2.60 4.40
CA THR A 195 17.78 2.72 3.06
C THR A 195 18.22 4.14 2.76
N SER A 196 19.09 4.27 1.77
CA SER A 196 19.50 5.53 1.18
C SER A 196 19.40 5.42 -0.34
N ALA A 197 18.52 6.22 -0.92
CA ALA A 197 18.33 6.36 -2.35
C ALA A 197 18.06 7.82 -2.70
N TRP A 198 16.85 8.20 -3.02
CA TRP A 198 16.48 9.58 -3.34
C TRP A 198 16.60 10.50 -2.11
N VAL A 199 16.35 9.99 -0.90
CA VAL A 199 16.73 10.61 0.37
C VAL A 199 17.67 9.70 1.16
N ASN A 200 18.46 10.30 2.09
CA ASN A 200 19.57 9.61 2.73
C ASN A 200 19.19 8.64 3.86
N ASN A 201 18.05 8.77 4.46
CA ASN A 201 17.61 7.93 5.57
C ASN A 201 16.11 7.68 5.46
N GLN A 202 15.75 6.44 5.16
CA GLN A 202 14.36 6.01 5.03
C GLN A 202 14.10 4.79 5.92
N PRO A 203 14.08 4.96 7.27
CA PRO A 203 13.81 3.83 8.16
C PRO A 203 12.35 3.42 8.06
N ILE A 204 12.12 2.14 7.80
CA ILE A 204 10.80 1.51 7.90
C ILE A 204 10.87 0.33 8.85
N TYR A 205 10.04 0.34 9.88
CA TYR A 205 9.84 -0.73 10.84
C TYR A 205 8.57 -1.49 10.50
N PHE A 206 8.53 -2.77 10.78
CA PHE A 206 7.35 -3.57 10.55
C PHE A 206 7.13 -4.62 11.64
N ALA A 207 5.86 -5.07 11.74
CA ALA A 207 5.44 -6.22 12.52
C ALA A 207 4.49 -7.08 11.68
N ALA A 208 4.99 -8.24 11.24
CA ALA A 208 4.32 -9.15 10.30
C ALA A 208 3.78 -10.36 11.07
N ARG A 209 2.44 -10.49 11.17
CA ARG A 209 1.76 -11.56 11.89
C ARG A 209 1.04 -12.49 10.94
N PHE A 210 1.35 -13.79 11.05
CA PHE A 210 0.69 -14.85 10.32
C PHE A 210 -0.62 -15.29 11.04
N SER A 211 -1.55 -15.83 10.28
CA SER A 211 -2.83 -16.36 10.81
C SER A 211 -2.68 -17.62 11.66
N ARG A 212 -1.47 -18.18 11.74
CA ARG A 212 -1.13 -19.38 12.54
C ARG A 212 0.36 -19.37 12.90
N PRO A 213 0.79 -20.14 13.91
CA PRO A 213 2.21 -20.27 14.26
C PRO A 213 3.04 -20.77 13.08
N ILE A 214 4.26 -20.23 12.96
CA ILE A 214 5.26 -20.66 12.00
C ILE A 214 5.79 -22.04 12.43
N GLU A 215 5.75 -23.03 11.54
CA GLU A 215 6.21 -24.38 11.84
C GLU A 215 7.74 -24.50 11.78
N THR A 216 8.33 -23.87 10.74
CA THR A 216 9.79 -23.79 10.61
C THR A 216 10.17 -22.38 10.13
N LEU A 217 11.17 -21.78 10.79
CA LEU A 217 11.68 -20.47 10.42
C LEU A 217 13.16 -20.59 10.07
N THR A 218 13.49 -20.23 8.83
CA THR A 218 14.87 -20.20 8.33
C THR A 218 15.30 -18.75 8.12
N TRP A 219 16.41 -18.38 8.73
CA TRP A 219 17.02 -17.07 8.57
C TRP A 219 18.10 -17.10 7.48
N VAL A 220 18.12 -16.07 6.64
CA VAL A 220 19.08 -15.95 5.55
C VAL A 220 19.73 -14.57 5.59
N LYS A 221 21.05 -14.55 5.56
CA LYS A 221 21.88 -13.35 5.46
C LYS A 221 22.82 -13.49 4.28
N GLU A 222 22.74 -12.56 3.34
CA GLU A 222 23.59 -12.54 2.13
C GLU A 222 23.59 -13.89 1.38
N GLY A 223 22.40 -14.52 1.30
CA GLY A 223 22.21 -15.82 0.63
C GLY A 223 22.70 -17.04 1.41
N LYS A 224 23.10 -16.88 2.69
CA LYS A 224 23.54 -17.96 3.56
C LYS A 224 22.57 -18.20 4.70
N VAL A 225 22.24 -19.45 4.99
CA VAL A 225 21.41 -19.83 6.12
C VAL A 225 22.12 -19.56 7.44
N CYS A 226 21.46 -18.86 8.34
CA CYS A 226 21.89 -18.63 9.71
C CYS A 226 21.04 -19.49 10.66
N ARG A 227 21.71 -20.28 11.52
CA ARG A 227 21.07 -21.21 12.47
C ARG A 227 21.24 -20.69 13.89
N ASP A 228 20.46 -21.23 14.81
CA ASP A 228 20.56 -20.99 16.25
C ASP A 228 20.46 -19.51 16.66
N THR A 229 19.61 -18.75 15.96
CA THR A 229 19.33 -17.36 16.28
C THR A 229 17.83 -17.04 16.18
N VAL A 230 17.39 -16.12 17.01
CA VAL A 230 16.02 -15.55 16.96
C VAL A 230 16.00 -14.14 16.36
N ARG A 231 17.20 -13.56 16.16
CA ARG A 231 17.41 -12.25 15.56
C ARG A 231 18.60 -12.26 14.61
N LEU A 232 18.45 -11.55 13.52
CA LEU A 232 19.48 -11.39 12.49
C LEU A 232 19.66 -9.91 12.19
N ASP A 233 20.88 -9.41 12.26
CA ASP A 233 21.26 -8.04 11.91
C ASP A 233 22.18 -8.04 10.68
N GLY A 234 22.02 -7.08 9.77
CA GLY A 234 22.83 -6.96 8.55
C GLY A 234 22.19 -6.05 7.50
N GLU A 235 22.51 -6.30 6.23
CA GLU A 235 21.98 -5.53 5.11
C GLU A 235 20.99 -6.35 4.27
N LYS A 236 21.40 -7.52 3.77
CA LYS A 236 20.60 -8.38 2.88
C LYS A 236 20.03 -9.56 3.67
N LEU A 237 18.87 -9.34 4.27
CA LEU A 237 18.24 -10.27 5.19
C LEU A 237 16.94 -10.81 4.62
N GLN A 238 16.70 -12.13 4.77
CA GLN A 238 15.41 -12.75 4.51
C GLN A 238 15.02 -13.67 5.67
N ALA A 239 13.71 -13.81 5.86
CA ALA A 239 13.11 -14.80 6.76
C ALA A 239 12.17 -15.69 5.94
N VAL A 240 12.39 -17.01 5.97
CA VAL A 240 11.55 -18.02 5.31
C VAL A 240 10.69 -18.70 6.36
N ALA A 241 9.41 -18.35 6.41
CA ALA A 241 8.41 -19.01 7.24
C ALA A 241 7.78 -20.16 6.46
N THR A 242 7.92 -21.41 6.96
CA THR A 242 7.39 -22.61 6.31
C THR A 242 6.24 -23.19 7.10
N PHE A 243 5.25 -23.71 6.38
CA PHE A 243 4.00 -24.26 6.90
C PHE A 243 3.64 -25.54 6.13
N HIS A 244 2.88 -26.42 6.73
CA HIS A 244 2.21 -27.51 6.02
C HIS A 244 0.75 -27.10 5.77
N VAL A 245 0.31 -27.10 4.51
CA VAL A 245 -1.02 -26.70 4.09
C VAL A 245 -1.76 -27.84 3.39
N LYS A 246 -3.10 -27.82 3.47
CA LYS A 246 -3.98 -28.68 2.68
C LYS A 246 -4.48 -27.92 1.44
N ALA A 247 -4.83 -28.65 0.39
CA ALA A 247 -5.47 -28.06 -0.78
C ALA A 247 -6.73 -27.27 -0.38
N GLY A 248 -6.82 -26.02 -0.82
CA GLY A 248 -7.87 -25.07 -0.50
C GLY A 248 -7.64 -24.27 0.79
N GLU A 249 -6.61 -24.58 1.58
CA GLU A 249 -6.27 -23.85 2.80
C GLU A 249 -5.68 -22.48 2.49
N THR A 250 -5.84 -21.55 3.43
CA THR A 250 -5.32 -20.19 3.33
C THR A 250 -4.33 -19.88 4.45
N ILE A 251 -3.29 -19.11 4.10
CA ILE A 251 -2.44 -18.41 5.07
C ILE A 251 -2.67 -16.91 4.86
N GLU A 252 -3.00 -16.20 5.93
CA GLU A 252 -3.05 -14.74 5.93
C GLU A 252 -1.80 -14.18 6.63
N LEU A 253 -1.34 -13.03 6.15
CA LEU A 253 -0.23 -12.27 6.73
C LEU A 253 -0.65 -10.82 6.85
N GLN A 254 -0.48 -10.24 8.04
CA GLN A 254 -0.79 -8.86 8.38
C GLN A 254 0.52 -8.12 8.67
N VAL A 255 0.87 -7.14 7.86
CA VAL A 255 2.13 -6.39 7.98
C VAL A 255 1.82 -4.94 8.34
N GLY A 256 1.92 -4.61 9.63
CA GLY A 256 1.87 -3.24 10.10
C GLY A 256 3.21 -2.53 9.88
N VAL A 257 3.18 -1.27 9.48
CA VAL A 257 4.38 -0.45 9.22
C VAL A 257 4.43 0.80 10.08
N SER A 258 5.64 1.32 10.29
CA SER A 258 5.93 2.59 10.98
C SER A 258 7.31 3.11 10.58
N ALA A 259 7.47 4.42 10.48
CA ALA A 259 8.80 5.04 10.36
C ALA A 259 9.49 5.26 11.71
N VAL A 260 8.85 4.91 12.84
CA VAL A 260 9.30 5.22 14.21
C VAL A 260 9.88 4.02 14.91
N SER A 261 9.11 2.93 15.03
CA SER A 261 9.54 1.72 15.76
C SER A 261 8.70 0.48 15.43
N VAL A 262 9.22 -0.72 15.74
CA VAL A 262 8.45 -1.97 15.68
C VAL A 262 7.25 -1.93 16.63
N GLY A 263 7.41 -1.31 17.81
CA GLY A 263 6.29 -1.13 18.75
C GLY A 263 5.13 -0.36 18.14
N ASN A 264 5.43 0.71 17.41
CA ASN A 264 4.43 1.50 16.69
C ASN A 264 3.83 0.71 15.51
N ALA A 265 4.65 -0.01 14.73
CA ALA A 265 4.17 -0.84 13.63
C ALA A 265 3.18 -1.91 14.12
N ARG A 266 3.47 -2.56 15.26
CA ARG A 266 2.57 -3.51 15.91
C ARG A 266 1.29 -2.83 16.40
N PHE A 267 1.40 -1.69 17.06
CA PHE A 267 0.26 -0.91 17.55
C PHE A 267 -0.64 -0.45 16.40
N ASN A 268 -0.07 0.03 15.30
CA ASN A 268 -0.78 0.40 14.08
C ASN A 268 -1.59 -0.79 13.55
N ARG A 269 -0.96 -1.96 13.39
CA ARG A 269 -1.63 -3.19 12.92
C ARG A 269 -2.77 -3.60 13.85
N GLU A 270 -2.53 -3.66 15.13
CA GLU A 270 -3.54 -4.05 16.12
C GLU A 270 -4.74 -3.10 16.13
N HIS A 271 -4.48 -1.78 16.08
CA HIS A 271 -5.53 -0.78 16.00
C HIS A 271 -6.36 -0.90 14.71
N ASP A 272 -5.70 -1.06 13.57
CA ASP A 272 -6.35 -1.10 12.26
C ASP A 272 -7.25 -2.34 12.07
N LEU A 273 -6.86 -3.46 12.69
CA LEU A 273 -7.45 -4.79 12.47
C LEU A 273 -8.27 -5.32 13.63
N ILE A 274 -8.59 -4.51 14.65
CA ILE A 274 -9.42 -4.96 15.78
C ILE A 274 -10.73 -5.59 15.28
N GLY A 275 -10.89 -6.90 15.53
CA GLY A 275 -12.10 -7.66 15.19
C GLY A 275 -12.39 -7.77 13.69
N GLN A 276 -11.39 -7.60 12.82
CA GLN A 276 -11.54 -7.63 11.37
C GLN A 276 -10.76 -8.81 10.75
N ASP A 277 -11.42 -9.58 9.92
CA ASP A 277 -10.82 -10.51 8.98
C ASP A 277 -10.48 -9.82 7.65
N PHE A 278 -9.85 -10.55 6.74
CA PHE A 278 -9.47 -10.03 5.42
C PHE A 278 -10.65 -9.40 4.66
N ASP A 279 -11.81 -10.04 4.65
CA ASP A 279 -12.97 -9.57 3.88
C ASP A 279 -13.59 -8.32 4.51
N ALA A 280 -13.55 -8.19 5.84
CA ALA A 280 -13.97 -6.98 6.55
C ALA A 280 -13.03 -5.80 6.23
N VAL A 281 -11.70 -6.01 6.21
CA VAL A 281 -10.69 -5.01 5.81
C VAL A 281 -10.93 -4.57 4.38
N ARG A 282 -11.04 -5.51 3.43
CA ARG A 282 -11.35 -5.21 2.03
C ARG A 282 -12.62 -4.38 1.87
N LYS A 283 -13.69 -4.74 2.59
CA LYS A 283 -14.95 -4.01 2.57
C LYS A 283 -14.82 -2.60 3.16
N LYS A 284 -13.97 -2.42 4.17
CA LYS A 284 -13.65 -1.11 4.75
C LYS A 284 -12.90 -0.24 3.75
N ALA A 285 -11.86 -0.77 3.12
CA ALA A 285 -11.08 -0.07 2.07
C ALA A 285 -11.97 0.38 0.90
N ASP A 286 -12.86 -0.51 0.40
CA ASP A 286 -13.83 -0.15 -0.64
C ASP A 286 -14.79 0.98 -0.20
N LYS A 287 -15.21 1.01 1.07
CA LYS A 287 -16.05 2.09 1.60
C LYS A 287 -15.30 3.41 1.72
N GLU A 288 -14.04 3.40 2.13
CA GLU A 288 -13.21 4.60 2.21
C GLU A 288 -13.03 5.23 0.83
N TRP A 289 -12.70 4.43 -0.18
CA TRP A 289 -12.64 4.89 -1.57
C TRP A 289 -14.00 5.39 -2.09
N GLN A 290 -15.08 4.66 -1.83
CA GLN A 290 -16.42 5.09 -2.22
C GLN A 290 -16.80 6.43 -1.57
N SER A 291 -16.41 6.66 -0.33
CA SER A 291 -16.63 7.92 0.38
C SER A 291 -15.90 9.07 -0.29
N LEU A 292 -14.59 8.93 -0.52
CA LEU A 292 -13.76 9.94 -1.15
C LEU A 292 -14.25 10.28 -2.57
N LEU A 293 -14.44 9.27 -3.43
CA LEU A 293 -14.89 9.45 -4.80
C LEU A 293 -16.27 10.11 -4.88
N SER A 294 -17.09 9.95 -3.84
CA SER A 294 -18.41 10.58 -3.75
C SER A 294 -18.36 12.10 -3.52
N GLY A 295 -17.20 12.67 -3.22
CA GLY A 295 -16.98 14.11 -3.11
C GLY A 295 -17.25 14.84 -4.42
N ILE A 296 -16.98 14.19 -5.56
CA ILE A 296 -17.28 14.73 -6.89
C ILE A 296 -18.16 13.75 -7.65
N ARG A 297 -19.33 14.23 -8.12
CA ARG A 297 -20.27 13.43 -8.89
C ARG A 297 -20.50 14.05 -10.25
N ILE A 298 -20.11 13.33 -11.30
CA ILE A 298 -20.36 13.75 -12.69
C ILE A 298 -21.62 13.09 -13.24
N LYS A 299 -22.26 13.75 -14.21
CA LYS A 299 -23.40 13.24 -14.98
C LYS A 299 -23.08 13.38 -16.47
N GLY A 300 -23.50 12.39 -17.26
CA GLY A 300 -23.21 12.36 -18.71
C GLY A 300 -21.84 11.76 -19.00
N GLY A 301 -21.41 11.93 -20.25
CA GLY A 301 -20.20 11.29 -20.77
C GLY A 301 -20.39 9.81 -21.16
N SER A 302 -19.45 9.27 -21.91
CA SER A 302 -19.37 7.84 -22.22
C SER A 302 -18.90 7.05 -20.97
N PRO A 303 -19.07 5.72 -20.96
CA PRO A 303 -18.49 4.88 -19.91
C PRO A 303 -16.98 5.06 -19.76
N GLU A 304 -16.24 5.20 -20.85
CA GLU A 304 -14.80 5.41 -20.86
C GLU A 304 -14.40 6.75 -20.22
N GLU A 305 -15.12 7.83 -20.54
CA GLU A 305 -14.86 9.15 -19.94
C GLU A 305 -15.13 9.13 -18.42
N ARG A 306 -16.13 8.38 -17.98
CA ARG A 306 -16.42 8.21 -16.55
C ARG A 306 -15.32 7.39 -15.85
N VAL A 307 -14.87 6.29 -16.46
CA VAL A 307 -13.73 5.50 -15.95
C VAL A 307 -12.48 6.37 -15.86
N ASN A 308 -12.17 7.14 -16.90
CA ASN A 308 -11.01 8.04 -16.91
C ASN A 308 -11.11 9.09 -15.79
N PHE A 309 -12.28 9.71 -15.61
CA PHE A 309 -12.48 10.71 -14.56
C PHE A 309 -12.30 10.14 -13.16
N TYR A 310 -12.98 9.03 -12.83
CA TYR A 310 -12.91 8.46 -11.48
C TYR A 310 -11.54 7.78 -11.23
N THR A 311 -10.88 7.26 -12.26
CA THR A 311 -9.52 6.75 -12.13
C THR A 311 -8.51 7.88 -11.90
N ALA A 312 -8.65 9.02 -12.58
CA ALA A 312 -7.83 10.19 -12.32
C ALA A 312 -8.03 10.72 -10.87
N LEU A 313 -9.28 10.78 -10.39
CA LEU A 313 -9.58 11.16 -9.01
C LEU A 313 -9.03 10.14 -8.00
N TYR A 314 -9.05 8.84 -8.31
CA TYR A 314 -8.42 7.80 -7.52
C TYR A 314 -6.90 8.02 -7.44
N HIS A 315 -6.20 8.15 -8.58
CA HIS A 315 -4.75 8.37 -8.60
C HIS A 315 -4.33 9.65 -7.88
N SER A 316 -5.13 10.72 -7.98
CA SER A 316 -4.88 11.98 -7.26
C SER A 316 -5.06 11.88 -5.75
N SER A 317 -5.53 10.72 -5.24
CA SER A 317 -5.78 10.46 -3.82
C SER A 317 -4.97 9.28 -3.26
N VAL A 318 -4.06 8.71 -4.07
CA VAL A 318 -3.08 7.70 -3.63
C VAL A 318 -1.94 8.37 -2.88
N VAL A 319 -1.51 9.55 -3.32
CA VAL A 319 -0.50 10.41 -2.69
C VAL A 319 -1.12 11.78 -2.37
N PRO A 320 -0.59 12.51 -1.38
CA PRO A 320 0.55 12.25 -0.50
C PRO A 320 0.28 11.13 0.50
N ASN A 321 1.35 10.60 1.08
CA ASN A 321 1.24 9.50 2.04
C ASN A 321 1.30 10.02 3.48
N ARG A 322 0.47 9.45 4.34
CA ARG A 322 0.53 9.68 5.78
C ARG A 322 1.82 9.09 6.35
N ILE A 323 2.52 9.86 7.20
CA ILE A 323 3.78 9.45 7.82
C ILE A 323 3.73 9.35 9.34
N ASN A 324 2.65 9.79 9.97
CA ASN A 324 2.46 9.60 11.40
C ASN A 324 1.73 8.29 11.70
N ASP A 325 2.09 7.67 12.80
CA ASP A 325 1.45 6.48 13.37
C ASP A 325 0.10 6.81 14.04
N VAL A 326 -0.65 5.79 14.43
CA VAL A 326 -1.95 5.92 15.13
C VAL A 326 -1.82 6.72 16.43
N ASN A 327 -0.70 6.56 17.15
CA ASN A 327 -0.42 7.32 18.38
C ASN A 327 0.03 8.77 18.13
N GLY A 328 0.13 9.18 16.85
CA GLY A 328 0.54 10.51 16.39
C GLY A 328 2.04 10.70 16.25
N GLU A 329 2.88 9.72 16.59
CA GLU A 329 4.34 9.83 16.41
C GLU A 329 4.71 9.72 14.92
N TYR A 330 5.78 10.43 14.52
CA TYR A 330 6.33 10.38 13.16
C TYR A 330 7.83 10.66 13.16
N ARG A 331 8.53 10.18 12.13
CA ARG A 331 9.94 10.49 11.91
C ARG A 331 10.06 11.89 11.30
N ARG A 332 10.86 12.75 11.93
CA ARG A 332 11.15 14.11 11.47
C ARG A 332 12.29 14.13 10.46
N HIS A 333 12.48 15.25 9.76
CA HIS A 333 13.58 15.43 8.79
C HIS A 333 14.97 15.46 9.42
N ASP A 334 15.08 15.76 10.71
CA ASP A 334 16.31 15.66 11.50
C ASP A 334 16.52 14.28 12.14
N MET A 335 15.73 13.29 11.72
CA MET A 335 15.68 11.92 12.26
C MET A 335 15.20 11.83 13.71
N GLY A 336 14.80 12.91 14.35
CA GLY A 336 14.10 12.90 15.62
C GLY A 336 12.67 12.34 15.50
N ILE A 337 11.99 12.22 16.64
CA ILE A 337 10.58 11.80 16.68
C ILE A 337 9.73 13.02 17.04
N GLY A 338 8.79 13.35 16.15
CA GLY A 338 7.75 14.33 16.38
C GLY A 338 6.43 13.67 16.80
N ARG A 339 5.46 14.49 17.21
CA ARG A 339 4.13 14.03 17.56
C ARG A 339 3.08 15.01 17.06
N THR A 340 2.09 14.52 16.33
CA THR A 340 0.93 15.33 15.91
C THR A 340 -0.01 15.60 17.07
N GLY A 341 -0.79 16.67 16.97
CA GLY A 341 -1.96 16.86 17.84
C GLY A 341 -3.02 15.79 17.61
N LYS A 342 -3.90 15.59 18.59
CA LYS A 342 -5.00 14.62 18.49
C LYS A 342 -5.85 14.85 17.23
N GLY A 343 -6.04 13.81 16.44
CA GLY A 343 -6.82 13.84 15.19
C GLY A 343 -6.17 14.65 14.07
N LYS A 344 -4.87 14.92 14.15
CA LYS A 344 -4.07 15.58 13.12
C LYS A 344 -3.13 14.58 12.47
N ASN A 345 -2.82 14.80 11.19
CA ASN A 345 -1.91 13.96 10.44
C ASN A 345 -0.71 14.75 9.92
N ARG A 346 0.34 14.03 9.57
CA ARG A 346 1.50 14.50 8.81
C ARG A 346 1.59 13.73 7.51
N TYR A 347 1.91 14.46 6.46
CA TYR A 347 1.99 13.92 5.10
C TYR A 347 3.36 14.20 4.49
N SER A 348 3.81 13.28 3.64
CA SER A 348 5.00 13.38 2.81
C SER A 348 4.70 12.82 1.41
N THR A 349 5.70 12.70 0.55
CA THR A 349 5.53 12.31 -0.86
C THR A 349 4.72 13.39 -1.60
N LEU A 350 5.22 14.63 -1.54
CA LEU A 350 4.56 15.79 -2.11
C LEU A 350 5.37 16.35 -3.29
N SER A 351 4.92 16.06 -4.50
CA SER A 351 5.43 16.69 -5.73
C SER A 351 4.84 18.09 -5.89
N LEU A 352 5.33 19.07 -5.11
CA LEU A 352 4.70 20.38 -5.00
C LEU A 352 4.70 21.16 -6.33
N TRP A 353 5.74 21.00 -7.17
CA TRP A 353 5.82 21.66 -8.47
C TRP A 353 4.76 21.18 -9.47
N ASP A 354 4.21 19.99 -9.28
CA ASP A 354 3.09 19.45 -10.03
C ASP A 354 1.74 19.83 -9.39
N THR A 355 1.63 19.61 -8.09
CA THR A 355 0.34 19.62 -7.39
C THR A 355 -0.18 21.03 -7.08
N PHE A 356 0.69 22.04 -7.00
CA PHE A 356 0.29 23.43 -6.69
C PHE A 356 -0.70 24.03 -7.69
N ARG A 357 -0.67 23.57 -8.95
CA ARG A 357 -1.44 24.15 -10.06
C ARG A 357 -2.95 23.90 -9.93
N ALA A 358 -3.34 22.68 -9.58
CA ALA A 358 -4.74 22.27 -9.59
C ALA A 358 -5.12 21.39 -8.41
N TRP A 359 -4.24 20.46 -7.99
CA TRP A 359 -4.57 19.50 -6.95
C TRP A 359 -4.79 20.17 -5.58
N HIS A 360 -3.88 21.04 -5.13
CA HIS A 360 -4.06 21.78 -3.89
C HIS A 360 -5.29 22.69 -3.90
N PRO A 361 -5.52 23.54 -4.93
CA PRO A 361 -6.76 24.30 -5.05
C PRO A 361 -8.03 23.42 -5.06
N MET A 362 -8.00 22.26 -5.72
CA MET A 362 -9.13 21.33 -5.68
C MET A 362 -9.37 20.83 -4.25
N MET A 363 -8.31 20.48 -3.52
CA MET A 363 -8.43 19.96 -2.16
C MET A 363 -8.94 21.01 -1.17
N THR A 364 -8.68 22.31 -1.37
CA THR A 364 -9.28 23.38 -0.56
C THR A 364 -10.81 23.41 -0.65
N LEU A 365 -11.37 22.94 -1.77
CA LEU A 365 -12.81 22.83 -1.97
C LEU A 365 -13.40 21.51 -1.43
N LEU A 366 -12.60 20.43 -1.39
CA LEU A 366 -13.06 19.09 -1.05
C LEU A 366 -12.87 18.74 0.43
N ASP A 367 -11.70 19.08 1.01
CA ASP A 367 -11.35 18.72 2.38
C ASP A 367 -10.38 19.73 3.02
N THR A 368 -10.94 20.76 3.63
CA THR A 368 -10.17 21.82 4.31
C THR A 368 -9.38 21.31 5.51
N ALA A 369 -9.83 20.25 6.17
CA ALA A 369 -9.11 19.66 7.30
C ALA A 369 -7.82 18.96 6.84
N PHE A 370 -7.90 18.24 5.73
CA PHE A 370 -6.75 17.62 5.08
C PHE A 370 -5.73 18.68 4.59
N VAL A 371 -6.21 19.76 3.94
CA VAL A 371 -5.32 20.86 3.50
C VAL A 371 -4.60 21.50 4.69
N ALA A 372 -5.30 21.74 5.79
CA ALA A 372 -4.67 22.28 7.00
C ALA A 372 -3.58 21.35 7.56
N ASP A 373 -3.72 20.02 7.42
CA ASP A 373 -2.69 19.06 7.83
C ASP A 373 -1.51 19.05 6.85
N ILE A 374 -1.71 19.27 5.54
CA ILE A 374 -0.64 19.48 4.54
C ILE A 374 0.16 20.74 4.87
N VAL A 375 -0.52 21.86 5.12
CA VAL A 375 0.14 23.12 5.49
C VAL A 375 0.97 22.97 6.76
N ARG A 376 0.43 22.29 7.79
CA ARG A 376 1.19 21.98 9.01
C ARG A 376 2.38 21.09 8.74
N SER A 377 2.27 20.15 7.80
CA SER A 377 3.40 19.30 7.41
C SER A 377 4.52 20.11 6.77
N ALA A 378 4.19 21.06 5.90
CA ALA A 378 5.16 21.96 5.28
C ALA A 378 5.82 22.90 6.31
N LEU A 379 5.06 23.47 7.24
CA LEU A 379 5.59 24.35 8.29
C LEU A 379 6.46 23.58 9.29
N ASP A 380 6.11 22.35 9.64
CA ASP A 380 6.91 21.48 10.49
C ASP A 380 8.29 21.18 9.87
N ILE A 381 8.33 20.95 8.55
CA ILE A 381 9.59 20.79 7.81
C ILE A 381 10.41 22.09 7.92
N TYR A 382 9.79 23.24 7.68
CA TYR A 382 10.46 24.55 7.80
C TYR A 382 11.05 24.78 9.20
N GLU A 383 10.32 24.44 10.26
CA GLU A 383 10.80 24.58 11.64
C GLU A 383 12.03 23.69 11.94
N ILE A 384 12.17 22.58 11.22
CA ILE A 384 13.24 21.60 11.42
C ILE A 384 14.49 21.93 10.60
N ILE A 385 14.32 22.21 9.30
CA ILE A 385 15.45 22.39 8.38
C ILE A 385 15.69 23.84 7.95
N GLY A 386 14.79 24.77 8.30
CA GLY A 386 14.91 26.19 7.97
C GLY A 386 14.43 26.58 6.58
N GLU A 387 13.92 25.61 5.80
CA GLU A 387 13.42 25.81 4.44
C GLU A 387 12.06 25.13 4.27
N LEU A 388 11.16 25.73 3.48
CA LEU A 388 9.91 25.09 3.09
C LEU A 388 10.19 23.96 2.11
N PRO A 389 9.42 22.86 2.13
CA PRO A 389 9.67 21.71 1.28
C PRO A 389 9.52 22.04 -0.20
N VAL A 390 10.33 21.38 -1.03
CA VAL A 390 10.24 21.36 -2.50
C VAL A 390 9.67 20.03 -2.96
N TRP A 391 10.24 18.92 -2.52
CA TRP A 391 9.78 17.57 -2.80
C TRP A 391 10.10 16.63 -1.62
N PRO A 392 9.34 16.69 -0.53
CA PRO A 392 9.57 15.83 0.62
C PRO A 392 9.19 14.38 0.30
N LEU A 393 10.08 13.45 0.64
CA LEU A 393 9.89 12.00 0.50
C LEU A 393 10.19 11.31 1.84
N ALA A 394 9.26 10.51 2.33
CA ALA A 394 9.38 9.87 3.64
C ALA A 394 9.78 10.89 4.73
N SER A 395 10.93 10.70 5.38
CA SER A 395 11.47 11.58 6.43
C SER A 395 12.55 12.55 5.92
N GLY A 396 12.64 12.80 4.62
CA GLY A 396 13.67 13.63 4.02
C GLY A 396 13.15 14.62 2.98
N GLU A 397 14.02 15.55 2.59
CA GLU A 397 13.79 16.47 1.49
C GLU A 397 14.72 16.08 0.33
N THR A 398 14.15 15.87 -0.86
CA THR A 398 14.94 15.49 -2.03
C THR A 398 15.61 16.68 -2.73
N GLY A 399 15.06 17.88 -2.56
CA GLY A 399 15.48 19.07 -3.27
C GLY A 399 15.28 18.99 -4.79
N THR A 400 14.47 18.03 -5.24
CA THR A 400 14.27 17.74 -6.67
C THR A 400 13.24 18.68 -7.26
N MET A 401 13.47 19.04 -8.55
CA MET A 401 12.68 19.97 -9.35
C MET A 401 12.88 21.44 -8.95
N ILE A 402 12.25 22.31 -9.70
CA ILE A 402 12.39 23.75 -9.58
C ILE A 402 11.18 24.37 -8.87
N GLY A 403 11.35 25.59 -8.38
CA GLY A 403 10.29 26.43 -7.86
C GLY A 403 10.18 26.35 -6.34
N TYR A 404 9.40 27.27 -5.79
CA TYR A 404 9.15 27.42 -4.35
C TYR A 404 7.65 27.39 -4.08
N HIS A 405 7.04 26.28 -4.54
CA HIS A 405 5.59 26.16 -4.64
C HIS A 405 4.89 26.01 -3.29
N SER A 406 5.62 25.62 -2.24
CA SER A 406 5.07 25.61 -0.87
C SER A 406 4.46 26.95 -0.46
N VAL A 407 5.03 28.07 -0.90
CA VAL A 407 4.51 29.40 -0.57
C VAL A 407 3.10 29.59 -1.13
N SER A 408 2.88 29.24 -2.40
CA SER A 408 1.55 29.37 -3.01
C SER A 408 0.54 28.40 -2.36
N VAL A 409 0.96 27.17 -2.07
CA VAL A 409 0.11 26.17 -1.40
C VAL A 409 -0.30 26.60 0.02
N ILE A 410 0.58 27.26 0.75
CA ILE A 410 0.28 27.75 2.11
C ILE A 410 -0.59 29.00 2.06
N ALA A 411 -0.42 29.83 1.02
CA ALA A 411 -1.17 31.07 0.87
C ALA A 411 -2.61 30.88 0.37
N ASP A 412 -2.86 29.81 -0.41
CA ASP A 412 -4.16 29.46 -1.00
C ASP A 412 -5.08 28.80 0.05
#